data_c2df3e7c2eadd1795828f7dd015d902d
#
_entry.id   c2df3e7c2eadd1795828f7dd015d902d
#
_cell.length_a   1.000
_cell.length_b   1.000
_cell.length_c   1.000
_cell.angle_alpha   90.00
_cell.angle_beta   90.00
_cell.angle_gamma   90.00
#
_symmetry.space_group_name_H-M   'P 1'
#
loop_
_entity.id
_entity.type
_entity.pdbx_description
1 polymer ?
#
loop_
_entity_poly.entity_id
_entity_poly.type
_entity_poly.pdbx_seq_one_letter_code
_entity_poly.pdbx_strand_id
1 'polypeptide(L)' 'MKGLREIRKNKKLNQLQVAMALNISREALSHYETGKREPSLSLLVQMSKYFNVSIHFLITGEEFEKK' A
#
# COMPACT_ATOMS: atom_id res chain seq x y z
N MET A 1 -0.97 7.70 0.13
CA MET A 1 0.16 6.77 0.28
C MET A 1 0.74 6.48 -1.12
N LYS A 2 1.71 7.29 -1.45
CA LYS A 2 2.29 7.24 -2.78
C LYS A 2 2.95 5.91 -3.10
N GLY A 3 3.64 5.35 -2.12
CA GLY A 3 4.34 4.09 -2.34
C GLY A 3 3.40 2.90 -2.50
N LEU A 4 2.24 2.96 -1.87
CA LEU A 4 1.25 1.91 -2.01
C LEU A 4 0.83 1.77 -3.48
N ARG A 5 0.54 2.89 -4.11
CA ARG A 5 0.15 2.86 -5.52
C ARG A 5 1.31 2.43 -6.40
N GLU A 6 2.51 2.92 -6.10
CA GLU A 6 3.69 2.58 -6.90
C GLU A 6 4.01 1.10 -6.85
N ILE A 7 4.02 0.51 -5.65
CA ILE A 7 4.36 -0.91 -5.56
C ILE A 7 3.29 -1.77 -6.21
N ARG A 8 2.02 -1.37 -6.08
CA ARG A 8 0.95 -2.11 -6.73
C ARG A 8 1.16 -2.13 -8.24
N LYS A 9 1.42 -0.96 -8.82
CA LYS A 9 1.63 -0.87 -10.27
C LYS A 9 2.90 -1.57 -10.70
N ASN A 10 3.94 -1.48 -9.89
CA ASN A 10 5.19 -2.15 -10.19
C ASN A 10 4.99 -3.66 -10.30
N LYS A 11 4.12 -4.22 -9.48
CA LYS A 11 3.82 -5.64 -9.52
C LYS A 11 2.72 -5.98 -10.51
N LYS A 12 2.26 -4.99 -11.27
CA LYS A 12 1.27 -5.17 -12.33
C LYS A 12 -0.05 -5.73 -11.81
N LEU A 13 -0.45 -5.24 -10.64
CA LEU A 13 -1.71 -5.64 -10.02
C LEU A 13 -2.71 -4.50 -10.14
N ASN A 14 -3.98 -4.84 -10.35
CA ASN A 14 -5.00 -3.82 -10.34
C ASN A 14 -5.53 -3.64 -8.91
N GLN A 15 -6.35 -2.60 -8.71
CA GLN A 15 -6.85 -2.29 -7.39
C GLN A 15 -7.69 -3.42 -6.80
N LEU A 16 -8.50 -4.06 -7.63
CA LEU A 16 -9.37 -5.12 -7.14
C LEU A 16 -8.55 -6.30 -6.62
N GLN A 17 -7.50 -6.68 -7.33
CA GLN A 17 -6.66 -7.79 -6.90
C GLN A 17 -6.04 -7.52 -5.52
N VAL A 18 -5.51 -6.33 -5.34
CA VAL A 18 -4.88 -5.99 -4.06
C VAL A 18 -5.92 -5.87 -2.95
N ALA A 19 -7.05 -5.25 -3.25
CA ALA A 19 -8.12 -5.10 -2.26
C ALA A 19 -8.58 -6.47 -1.77
N MET A 20 -8.76 -7.41 -2.69
CA MET A 20 -9.17 -8.76 -2.32
C MET A 20 -8.12 -9.44 -1.46
N ALA A 21 -6.85 -9.29 -1.82
CA ALA A 21 -5.76 -9.90 -1.05
C ALA A 21 -5.69 -9.35 0.36
N LEU A 22 -6.01 -8.07 0.54
CA LEU A 22 -5.98 -7.42 1.84
C LEU A 22 -7.31 -7.46 2.58
N ASN A 23 -8.33 -8.05 1.94
CA ASN A 23 -9.67 -8.17 2.51
C ASN A 23 -10.27 -6.80 2.83
N ILE A 24 -10.14 -5.88 1.89
CA ILE A 24 -10.74 -4.55 1.98
C ILE A 24 -11.48 -4.28 0.69
N SER A 25 -12.30 -3.22 0.67
CA SER A 25 -12.99 -2.85 -0.55
C SER A 25 -12.03 -2.15 -1.51
N ARG A 26 -12.32 -2.23 -2.80
CA ARG A 26 -11.55 -1.51 -3.80
C ARG A 26 -11.61 0.01 -3.55
N GLU A 27 -12.76 0.48 -3.10
CA GLU A 27 -12.92 1.89 -2.79
C GLU A 27 -12.02 2.33 -1.64
N ALA A 28 -11.93 1.49 -0.59
CA ALA A 28 -11.05 1.79 0.53
C ALA A 28 -9.60 1.86 0.06
N LEU A 29 -9.18 0.90 -0.78
CA LEU A 29 -7.82 0.93 -1.30
C LEU A 29 -7.56 2.20 -2.08
N SER A 30 -8.51 2.60 -2.91
CA SER A 30 -8.36 3.82 -3.70
C SER A 30 -8.19 5.04 -2.80
N HIS A 31 -8.94 5.10 -1.70
CA HIS A 31 -8.82 6.21 -0.76
C HIS A 31 -7.46 6.23 -0.07
N TYR A 32 -6.92 5.06 0.23
CA TYR A 32 -5.58 4.99 0.82
C TYR A 32 -4.53 5.44 -0.18
N GLU A 33 -4.67 5.04 -1.45
CA GLU A 33 -3.69 5.42 -2.46
C GLU A 33 -3.69 6.92 -2.73
N THR A 34 -4.84 7.56 -2.65
CA THR A 34 -4.94 8.99 -2.93
C THR A 34 -4.75 9.87 -1.70
N GLY A 35 -4.67 9.26 -0.52
CA GLY A 35 -4.50 10.01 0.71
C GLY A 35 -5.79 10.54 1.30
N LYS A 36 -6.94 10.15 0.74
CA LYS A 36 -8.22 10.57 1.27
C LYS A 36 -8.50 9.98 2.64
N ARG A 37 -7.96 8.79 2.90
CA ARG A 37 -8.07 8.11 4.18
C ARG A 37 -6.75 7.44 4.48
N GLU A 38 -6.52 7.17 5.76
CA GLU A 38 -5.33 6.48 6.19
C GLU A 38 -5.70 5.12 6.76
N PRO A 39 -4.96 4.07 6.42
CA PRO A 39 -5.26 2.75 6.95
C PRO A 39 -4.87 2.67 8.43
N SER A 40 -5.46 1.70 9.12
CA SER A 40 -5.07 1.41 10.50
C SER A 40 -3.64 0.91 10.54
N LEU A 41 -3.04 0.94 11.73
CA LEU A 41 -1.68 0.41 11.88
C LEU A 41 -1.61 -1.06 11.51
N SER A 42 -2.61 -1.84 11.90
CA SER A 42 -2.59 -3.26 11.58
C SER A 42 -2.69 -3.50 10.07
N LEU A 43 -3.45 -2.67 9.37
CA LEU A 43 -3.54 -2.80 7.92
C LEU A 43 -2.24 -2.38 7.26
N LEU A 44 -1.56 -1.36 7.79
CA LEU A 44 -0.25 -0.97 7.28
C LEU A 44 0.75 -2.11 7.39
N VAL A 45 0.76 -2.81 8.52
CA VAL A 45 1.64 -3.95 8.70
C VAL A 45 1.30 -5.04 7.68
N GLN A 46 0.02 -5.28 7.47
CA GLN A 46 -0.44 -6.26 6.51
C GLN A 46 0.02 -5.91 5.10
N MET A 47 -0.12 -4.64 4.72
CA MET A 47 0.33 -4.17 3.41
C MET A 47 1.83 -4.34 3.25
N SER A 48 2.58 -3.99 4.28
CA SER A 48 4.03 -4.12 4.26
C SER A 48 4.45 -5.56 4.02
N LYS A 49 3.81 -6.48 4.70
CA LYS A 49 4.12 -7.90 4.54
C LYS A 49 3.71 -8.42 3.17
N TYR A 50 2.53 -7.99 2.73
CA TYR A 50 2.02 -8.46 1.44
C TYR A 50 2.93 -8.06 0.29
N PHE A 51 3.38 -6.80 0.29
CA PHE A 51 4.24 -6.30 -0.77
C PHE A 51 5.72 -6.48 -0.49
N ASN A 52 6.08 -6.90 0.71
CA ASN A 52 7.46 -7.05 1.12
C ASN A 52 8.23 -5.74 0.97
N VAL A 53 7.65 -4.66 1.46
CA VAL A 53 8.28 -3.34 1.47
C VAL A 53 8.07 -2.72 2.85
N SER A 54 8.85 -1.70 3.17
CA SER A 54 8.73 -1.03 4.46
C SER A 54 7.46 -0.17 4.50
N ILE A 55 6.97 0.09 5.71
CA ILE A 55 5.87 1.01 5.89
C ILE A 55 6.27 2.41 5.42
N HIS A 56 7.53 2.78 5.67
CA HIS A 56 8.06 4.04 5.18
C HIS A 56 7.86 4.17 3.68
N PHE A 57 8.23 3.12 2.94
CA PHE A 57 8.05 3.14 1.49
C PHE A 57 6.59 3.27 1.09
N LEU A 58 5.72 2.54 1.78
CA LEU A 58 4.28 2.59 1.46
C LEU A 58 3.74 4.02 1.56
N ILE A 59 4.21 4.76 2.54
CA ILE A 59 3.72 6.11 2.78
C ILE A 59 4.36 7.11 1.83
N THR A 60 5.67 7.07 1.67
CA THR A 60 6.41 8.12 0.97
C THR A 60 6.78 7.77 -0.46
N GLY A 61 6.83 6.49 -0.79
CA GLY A 61 7.32 6.06 -2.09
C GLY A 61 8.83 6.09 -2.19
N GLU A 62 9.51 6.25 -1.07
CA GLU A 62 10.96 6.35 -1.05
C GLU A 62 11.55 5.26 -0.18
N GLU A 63 12.63 4.66 -0.68
CA GLU A 63 13.34 3.68 0.10
C GLU A 63 14.11 4.36 1.20
N PHE A 64 14.05 3.78 2.39
CA PHE A 64 14.87 4.25 3.48
C PHE A 64 16.27 3.70 3.30
N GLU A 65 17.21 4.60 3.12
CA GLU A 65 18.59 4.20 2.87
C GLU A 65 19.37 4.16 4.15
N LYS A 66 19.94 3.00 4.44
CA LYS A 66 20.80 2.85 5.61
C LYS A 66 22.24 2.87 5.19
N LYS A 67 22.98 3.63 5.89
CA LYS A 67 24.40 3.68 5.66
C LYS A 67 25.14 2.96 6.75
#